data_68b0fa8aa61052853d621f4076b2bb87
#
_entry.id   68b0fa8aa61052853d621f4076b2bb87
#
_cell.length_a   1.000
_cell.length_b   1.000
_cell.length_c   1.000
_cell.angle_alpha   90.00
_cell.angle_beta   90.00
_cell.angle_gamma   90.00
#
_symmetry.space_group_name_H-M   'P 1'
#
loop_
_entity.id
_entity.type
_entity.pdbx_description
1 polymer ?
#
loop_
_entity_poly.entity_id
_entity_poly.type
_entity_poly.pdbx_seq_one_letter_code
_entity_poly.pdbx_strand_id
1 'polypeptide(L)'
;MHLKPVSPDLRQPLSRACGAPGGAPLTVAAALAEVARWDDLTPTRRRDLASALRGVCRLAGMDPRSQAAEAGLSPTFLRERVFDRTATHHGLSRATMTTLRSNLRAALERLEIIDPLEGPLSPVWEAAMARLGRFQRYGLIAFARFCTRHGVTPSAVDGSSLEAFGAWLAARTLTPNPRETVSDVRGGWNRACRDVADWPGQPLGRLARPNAYVLPPEAFPASFRADLAAFGRQLSSTALDTLDQGEDDTARLGGRALRPTTVALRLAHARWAASALVASGAVAAAEIASLRDLVVPLSRAQAAIRFLYERAGDETARGRPSAAGHHVAEVLRIVARHYVELPPPQVKRIQAWQKPVALSYRGMTRRNQRCMEAVMQPAIQERLKALPAALMQAARELRVGAPAQARSLAMRAVAVGILSCLPLRLANLAGLRLDRHFHRPDPRRRAITQLSIPPEETKNGRAIDMPIVPEVAALIREWIADYRPSAPGCPWLFPGYGRPGER
;
A
#
# COMPACT_ATOMS: atom_id res chain seq x y z
N MET A 1 21.28 16.13 -34.71
CA MET A 1 22.18 15.31 -33.90
C MET A 1 21.30 14.27 -33.18
N HIS A 2 21.15 13.07 -33.78
CA HIS A 2 20.25 12.04 -33.29
C HIS A 2 20.88 11.35 -32.06
N LEU A 3 20.30 11.58 -30.89
CA LEU A 3 20.61 10.78 -29.71
C LEU A 3 20.02 9.38 -29.92
N LYS A 4 20.89 8.38 -29.97
CA LYS A 4 20.50 6.97 -29.96
C LYS A 4 19.71 6.68 -28.68
N PRO A 5 18.59 5.94 -28.76
CA PRO A 5 17.92 5.47 -27.54
C PRO A 5 18.85 4.52 -26.80
N VAL A 6 19.05 4.77 -25.51
CA VAL A 6 19.71 3.84 -24.60
C VAL A 6 18.81 2.61 -24.52
N SER A 7 19.19 1.55 -25.20
CA SER A 7 18.55 0.24 -25.07
C SER A 7 18.71 -0.25 -23.62
N PRO A 8 17.64 -0.59 -22.94
CA PRO A 8 17.73 -1.22 -21.63
C PRO A 8 18.05 -2.71 -21.81
N ASP A 9 19.30 -3.03 -22.11
CA ASP A 9 19.75 -4.42 -22.06
C ASP A 9 20.05 -4.84 -20.61
N LEU A 10 19.03 -4.67 -19.76
CA LEU A 10 18.99 -5.15 -18.38
C LEU A 10 18.69 -6.66 -18.31
N ARG A 11 18.64 -7.34 -19.46
CA ARG A 11 18.45 -8.79 -19.57
C ARG A 11 19.75 -9.53 -19.81
N GLN A 12 20.89 -9.03 -19.34
CA GLN A 12 22.04 -9.91 -19.31
C GLN A 12 21.81 -10.96 -18.23
N PRO A 13 21.75 -12.24 -18.60
CA PRO A 13 21.56 -13.31 -17.62
C PRO A 13 22.76 -13.35 -16.69
N LEU A 14 22.51 -13.78 -15.44
CA LEU A 14 23.46 -14.03 -14.36
C LEU A 14 24.65 -14.96 -14.72
N SER A 15 24.83 -15.27 -16.00
CA SER A 15 25.77 -16.28 -16.50
C SER A 15 27.26 -15.85 -16.53
N ARG A 16 27.61 -14.62 -16.10
CA ARG A 16 29.02 -14.18 -16.19
C ARG A 16 29.86 -14.31 -14.92
N ALA A 17 29.26 -14.58 -13.75
CA ALA A 17 30.02 -14.53 -12.49
C ALA A 17 30.33 -15.90 -11.84
N CYS A 18 29.70 -16.99 -12.26
CA CYS A 18 29.96 -18.34 -11.72
C CYS A 18 30.06 -19.41 -12.81
N GLY A 19 30.66 -19.09 -13.93
CA GLY A 19 30.87 -20.02 -15.03
C GLY A 19 32.18 -20.76 -14.91
N ALA A 20 32.14 -21.97 -14.35
CA ALA A 20 33.06 -23.01 -14.85
C ALA A 20 32.65 -23.32 -16.30
N PRO A 21 33.56 -23.47 -17.25
CA PRO A 21 33.21 -23.72 -18.65
C PRO A 21 32.48 -25.07 -18.77
N GLY A 22 31.19 -25.03 -19.14
CA GLY A 22 30.37 -26.21 -19.44
C GLY A 22 29.57 -26.80 -18.26
N GLY A 23 29.32 -26.06 -17.17
CA GLY A 23 28.70 -26.57 -15.96
C GLY A 23 27.21 -26.39 -15.81
N ALA A 24 26.56 -27.33 -15.14
CA ALA A 24 25.22 -27.25 -14.60
C ALA A 24 25.02 -25.98 -13.74
N PRO A 25 23.78 -25.44 -13.62
CA PRO A 25 23.52 -24.25 -12.80
C PRO A 25 24.01 -24.43 -11.37
N LEU A 26 24.67 -23.40 -10.82
CA LEU A 26 25.22 -23.42 -9.47
C LEU A 26 24.11 -23.76 -8.46
N THR A 27 24.28 -24.83 -7.69
CA THR A 27 23.35 -25.17 -6.62
C THR A 27 23.59 -24.31 -5.36
N VAL A 28 22.61 -24.24 -4.48
CA VAL A 28 22.78 -23.58 -3.18
C VAL A 28 23.86 -24.26 -2.35
N ALA A 29 24.01 -25.56 -2.50
CA ALA A 29 25.13 -26.33 -1.86
C ALA A 29 26.51 -25.91 -2.38
N ALA A 30 26.62 -25.65 -3.70
CA ALA A 30 27.85 -25.12 -4.29
C ALA A 30 28.15 -23.69 -3.80
N ALA A 31 27.16 -22.84 -3.68
CA ALA A 31 27.30 -21.51 -3.09
C ALA A 31 27.78 -21.59 -1.63
N LEU A 32 27.26 -22.53 -0.84
CA LEU A 32 27.76 -22.80 0.53
C LEU A 32 29.23 -23.27 0.56
N ALA A 33 29.62 -24.11 -0.38
CA ALA A 33 30.99 -24.57 -0.51
C ALA A 33 31.93 -23.41 -0.90
N GLU A 34 31.48 -22.52 -1.76
CA GLU A 34 32.24 -21.33 -2.14
C GLU A 34 32.49 -20.40 -0.95
N VAL A 35 31.46 -20.12 -0.13
CA VAL A 35 31.61 -19.32 1.10
C VAL A 35 32.68 -19.94 2.05
N ALA A 36 32.78 -21.26 2.10
CA ALA A 36 33.79 -21.94 2.93
C ALA A 36 35.23 -21.71 2.45
N ARG A 37 35.45 -21.40 1.16
CA ARG A 37 36.76 -21.18 0.53
C ARG A 37 37.26 -19.73 0.61
N TRP A 38 36.47 -18.78 1.13
CA TRP A 38 36.87 -17.37 1.21
C TRP A 38 37.95 -17.16 2.30
N ASP A 39 39.20 -17.35 1.95
CA ASP A 39 40.34 -17.33 2.88
C ASP A 39 40.72 -15.95 3.39
N ASP A 40 40.25 -14.90 2.75
CA ASP A 40 40.39 -13.50 3.17
C ASP A 40 39.46 -13.14 4.35
N LEU A 41 38.51 -14.02 4.70
CA LEU A 41 37.60 -13.82 5.82
C LEU A 41 38.05 -14.65 7.03
N THR A 42 37.80 -14.12 8.23
CA THR A 42 38.03 -14.88 9.46
C THR A 42 37.17 -16.15 9.50
N PRO A 43 37.60 -17.23 10.14
CA PRO A 43 36.81 -18.45 10.27
C PRO A 43 35.43 -18.23 10.88
N THR A 44 35.31 -17.30 11.83
CA THR A 44 34.03 -16.89 12.44
C THR A 44 33.14 -16.25 11.41
N ARG A 45 33.66 -15.32 10.62
CA ARG A 45 32.86 -14.63 9.60
C ARG A 45 32.37 -15.58 8.53
N ARG A 46 33.18 -16.49 8.06
CA ARG A 46 32.78 -17.57 7.11
C ARG A 46 31.65 -18.43 7.67
N ARG A 47 31.72 -18.82 8.94
CA ARG A 47 30.66 -19.58 9.64
C ARG A 47 29.37 -18.82 9.70
N ASP A 48 29.41 -17.52 10.01
CA ASP A 48 28.23 -16.67 10.11
C ASP A 48 27.48 -16.53 8.76
N LEU A 49 28.26 -16.31 7.69
CA LEU A 49 27.70 -16.22 6.33
C LEU A 49 27.09 -17.55 5.87
N ALA A 50 27.82 -18.66 6.07
CA ALA A 50 27.30 -19.99 5.75
C ALA A 50 26.10 -20.38 6.60
N SER A 51 26.08 -19.99 7.88
CA SER A 51 24.94 -20.19 8.78
C SER A 51 23.71 -19.41 8.30
N ALA A 52 23.88 -18.19 7.78
CA ALA A 52 22.80 -17.41 7.22
C ALA A 52 22.20 -18.08 5.97
N LEU A 53 23.01 -18.58 5.05
CA LEU A 53 22.55 -19.33 3.87
C LEU A 53 21.79 -20.61 4.28
N ARG A 54 22.31 -21.42 5.21
CA ARG A 54 21.62 -22.59 5.73
C ARG A 54 20.32 -22.23 6.44
N GLY A 55 20.34 -21.12 7.19
CA GLY A 55 19.17 -20.58 7.87
C GLY A 55 18.03 -20.27 6.90
N VAL A 56 18.34 -19.61 5.79
CA VAL A 56 17.36 -19.29 4.74
C VAL A 56 16.80 -20.56 4.09
N CYS A 57 17.65 -21.55 3.80
CA CYS A 57 17.19 -22.84 3.26
C CYS A 57 16.17 -23.51 4.17
N ARG A 58 16.42 -23.54 5.47
CA ARG A 58 15.48 -24.10 6.45
C ARG A 58 14.17 -23.31 6.50
N LEU A 59 14.23 -21.97 6.54
CA LEU A 59 13.04 -21.12 6.61
C LEU A 59 12.19 -21.20 5.34
N ALA A 60 12.81 -21.38 4.18
CA ALA A 60 12.16 -21.52 2.89
C ALA A 60 11.67 -22.95 2.59
N GLY A 61 12.04 -23.95 3.40
CA GLY A 61 11.75 -25.36 3.13
C GLY A 61 12.48 -25.88 1.88
N MET A 62 13.73 -25.45 1.67
CA MET A 62 14.49 -25.67 0.46
C MET A 62 15.60 -26.70 0.71
N ASP A 63 15.73 -27.68 -0.20
CA ASP A 63 16.90 -28.58 -0.21
C ASP A 63 18.06 -27.93 -0.97
N PRO A 64 19.19 -27.62 -0.29
CA PRO A 64 20.33 -26.95 -0.93
C PRO A 64 20.97 -27.75 -2.06
N ARG A 65 20.80 -29.07 -2.11
CA ARG A 65 21.44 -29.93 -3.11
C ARG A 65 20.70 -29.97 -4.43
N SER A 66 19.37 -29.90 -4.37
CA SER A 66 18.50 -29.94 -5.55
C SER A 66 18.13 -28.56 -6.10
N GLN A 67 18.25 -27.52 -5.27
CA GLN A 67 17.84 -26.17 -5.63
C GLN A 67 18.94 -25.40 -6.34
N ALA A 68 18.66 -24.90 -7.55
CA ALA A 68 19.54 -23.97 -8.25
C ALA A 68 19.68 -22.66 -7.46
N ALA A 69 20.91 -22.13 -7.31
CA ALA A 69 21.18 -20.91 -6.55
C ALA A 69 20.44 -19.69 -7.13
N GLU A 70 20.38 -19.58 -8.45
CA GLU A 70 19.67 -18.50 -9.16
C GLU A 70 18.18 -18.42 -8.78
N ALA A 71 17.52 -19.56 -8.62
CA ALA A 71 16.11 -19.62 -8.24
C ALA A 71 15.94 -19.50 -6.72
N GLY A 72 16.68 -20.30 -5.94
CA GLY A 72 16.52 -20.43 -4.49
C GLY A 72 17.09 -19.27 -3.67
N LEU A 73 18.08 -18.56 -4.19
CA LEU A 73 18.70 -17.39 -3.58
C LEU A 73 18.30 -16.08 -4.26
N SER A 74 17.39 -16.13 -5.24
CA SER A 74 16.91 -14.92 -5.90
C SER A 74 16.20 -13.98 -4.92
N PRO A 75 16.37 -12.66 -5.05
CA PRO A 75 15.72 -11.68 -4.17
C PRO A 75 14.21 -11.85 -4.10
N THR A 76 13.56 -12.19 -5.21
CA THR A 76 12.11 -12.40 -5.28
C THR A 76 11.70 -13.61 -4.44
N PHE A 77 12.36 -14.76 -4.63
CA PHE A 77 12.06 -15.97 -3.87
C PHE A 77 12.28 -15.75 -2.37
N LEU A 78 13.41 -15.11 -1.99
CA LEU A 78 13.74 -14.85 -0.59
C LEU A 78 12.76 -13.89 0.09
N ARG A 79 12.30 -12.85 -0.62
CA ARG A 79 11.22 -11.98 -0.10
C ARG A 79 9.95 -12.78 0.15
N GLU A 80 9.43 -13.47 -0.85
CA GLU A 80 8.15 -14.18 -0.77
C GLU A 80 8.16 -15.30 0.28
N ARG A 81 9.23 -16.05 0.36
CA ARG A 81 9.31 -17.23 1.23
C ARG A 81 9.79 -16.94 2.64
N VAL A 82 10.65 -15.92 2.80
CA VAL A 82 11.31 -15.66 4.08
C VAL A 82 10.99 -14.28 4.63
N PHE A 83 11.24 -13.20 3.87
CA PHE A 83 11.26 -11.85 4.43
C PHE A 83 9.91 -11.12 4.43
N ASP A 84 8.92 -11.55 3.64
CA ASP A 84 7.55 -11.04 3.71
C ASP A 84 6.78 -11.61 4.92
N ARG A 85 7.40 -12.51 5.65
CA ARG A 85 6.89 -13.08 6.89
C ARG A 85 7.56 -12.45 8.11
N THR A 86 6.85 -12.36 9.22
CA THR A 86 7.42 -11.82 10.46
C THR A 86 8.47 -12.77 11.06
N ALA A 87 9.41 -12.23 11.83
CA ALA A 87 10.38 -13.06 12.57
C ALA A 87 9.67 -14.10 13.46
N THR A 88 8.59 -13.70 14.10
CA THR A 88 7.75 -14.56 14.96
C THR A 88 7.11 -15.72 14.18
N HIS A 89 6.72 -15.51 12.92
CA HIS A 89 6.21 -16.59 12.06
C HIS A 89 7.24 -17.71 11.86
N HIS A 90 8.51 -17.33 11.84
CA HIS A 90 9.63 -18.26 11.73
C HIS A 90 10.16 -18.78 13.09
N GLY A 91 9.50 -18.44 14.19
CA GLY A 91 9.98 -18.77 15.54
C GLY A 91 11.27 -18.05 15.94
N LEU A 92 11.60 -16.94 15.27
CA LEU A 92 12.84 -16.17 15.49
C LEU A 92 12.55 -14.86 16.23
N SER A 93 13.57 -14.37 16.97
CA SER A 93 13.57 -13.02 17.49
C SER A 93 13.78 -11.99 16.34
N ARG A 94 13.33 -10.73 16.55
CA ARG A 94 13.60 -9.65 15.59
C ARG A 94 15.11 -9.42 15.39
N ALA A 95 15.89 -9.52 16.45
CA ALA A 95 17.35 -9.38 16.39
C ALA A 95 17.98 -10.49 15.56
N THR A 96 17.59 -11.75 15.78
CA THR A 96 18.05 -12.90 14.99
C THR A 96 17.73 -12.76 13.51
N MET A 97 16.51 -12.31 13.17
CA MET A 97 16.12 -12.07 11.79
C MET A 97 16.92 -10.93 11.14
N THR A 98 17.22 -9.88 11.89
CA THR A 98 18.06 -8.76 11.41
C THR A 98 19.48 -9.23 11.12
N THR A 99 20.09 -10.02 12.02
CA THR A 99 21.42 -10.59 11.84
C THR A 99 21.46 -11.56 10.67
N LEU A 100 20.44 -12.42 10.55
CA LEU A 100 20.28 -13.34 9.41
C LEU A 100 20.26 -12.56 8.09
N ARG A 101 19.44 -11.50 8.00
CA ARG A 101 19.34 -10.68 6.79
C ARG A 101 20.64 -9.96 6.46
N SER A 102 21.35 -9.43 7.46
CA SER A 102 22.61 -8.74 7.26
C SER A 102 23.71 -9.69 6.75
N ASN A 103 23.86 -10.86 7.38
CA ASN A 103 24.84 -11.84 6.97
C ASN A 103 24.50 -12.44 5.59
N LEU A 104 23.22 -12.71 5.34
CA LEU A 104 22.77 -13.18 4.04
C LEU A 104 23.08 -12.16 2.94
N ARG A 105 22.81 -10.87 3.18
CA ARG A 105 23.14 -9.80 2.23
C ARG A 105 24.62 -9.84 1.88
N ALA A 106 25.49 -9.85 2.89
CA ALA A 106 26.94 -9.88 2.66
C ALA A 106 27.40 -11.11 1.85
N ALA A 107 26.80 -12.29 2.10
CA ALA A 107 27.08 -13.48 1.32
C ALA A 107 26.61 -13.34 -0.13
N LEU A 108 25.38 -12.87 -0.35
CA LEU A 108 24.79 -12.74 -1.69
C LEU A 108 25.46 -11.64 -2.52
N GLU A 109 25.89 -10.54 -1.91
CA GLU A 109 26.67 -9.48 -2.57
C GLU A 109 28.01 -10.03 -3.07
N ARG A 110 28.70 -10.83 -2.26
CA ARG A 110 29.98 -11.43 -2.64
C ARG A 110 29.83 -12.58 -3.65
N LEU A 111 28.71 -13.29 -3.65
CA LEU A 111 28.32 -14.25 -4.68
C LEU A 111 27.78 -13.58 -5.95
N GLU A 112 27.76 -12.27 -6.03
CA GLU A 112 27.22 -11.47 -7.15
C GLU A 112 25.73 -11.77 -7.51
N ILE A 113 25.00 -12.40 -6.58
CA ILE A 113 23.55 -12.67 -6.74
C ILE A 113 22.76 -11.39 -6.56
N ILE A 114 23.20 -10.50 -5.67
CA ILE A 114 22.63 -9.18 -5.46
C ILE A 114 23.68 -8.09 -5.61
N ASP A 115 23.22 -6.89 -5.88
CA ASP A 115 24.12 -5.73 -5.97
C ASP A 115 24.18 -5.00 -4.62
N PRO A 116 25.35 -4.42 -4.26
CA PRO A 116 25.45 -3.60 -3.08
C PRO A 116 24.63 -2.31 -3.25
N LEU A 117 23.88 -1.96 -2.19
CA LEU A 117 23.18 -0.67 -2.10
C LEU A 117 24.12 0.49 -1.78
N GLU A 118 25.33 0.21 -1.37
CA GLU A 118 26.35 1.16 -0.99
C GLU A 118 27.29 1.44 -2.16
N GLY A 119 27.97 2.57 -2.09
CA GLY A 119 28.91 3.02 -3.11
C GLY A 119 29.02 4.54 -3.14
N PRO A 120 30.06 5.08 -3.78
CA PRO A 120 30.25 6.52 -3.95
C PRO A 120 29.16 7.11 -4.84
N LEU A 121 28.93 8.40 -4.69
CA LEU A 121 28.16 9.18 -5.64
C LEU A 121 29.11 9.81 -6.67
N SER A 122 28.63 10.05 -7.88
CA SER A 122 29.35 10.91 -8.81
C SER A 122 29.34 12.36 -8.30
N PRO A 123 30.33 13.18 -8.68
CA PRO A 123 30.42 14.58 -8.20
C PRO A 123 29.14 15.39 -8.44
N VAL A 124 28.45 15.14 -9.56
CA VAL A 124 27.19 15.82 -9.89
C VAL A 124 26.07 15.41 -8.92
N TRP A 125 25.99 14.13 -8.55
CA TRP A 125 25.05 13.64 -7.56
C TRP A 125 25.41 14.09 -6.15
N GLU A 126 26.69 14.15 -5.78
CA GLU A 126 27.12 14.70 -4.49
C GLU A 126 26.67 16.15 -4.32
N ALA A 127 26.92 16.98 -5.35
CA ALA A 127 26.51 18.38 -5.37
C ALA A 127 24.97 18.54 -5.24
N ALA A 128 24.19 17.72 -5.95
CA ALA A 128 22.74 17.74 -5.84
C ALA A 128 22.27 17.31 -4.44
N MET A 129 22.82 16.21 -3.91
CA MET A 129 22.43 15.66 -2.61
C MET A 129 22.85 16.53 -1.43
N ALA A 130 23.93 17.34 -1.56
CA ALA A 130 24.37 18.28 -0.53
C ALA A 130 23.34 19.39 -0.26
N ARG A 131 22.48 19.69 -1.25
CA ARG A 131 21.43 20.72 -1.17
C ARG A 131 20.18 20.24 -0.40
N LEU A 132 20.11 18.94 -0.07
CA LEU A 132 18.99 18.34 0.61
C LEU A 132 19.18 18.27 2.13
N GLY A 133 18.12 18.49 2.88
CA GLY A 133 18.09 18.18 4.30
C GLY A 133 18.31 16.69 4.59
N ARG A 134 18.80 16.37 5.77
CA ARG A 134 19.19 15.01 6.18
C ARG A 134 18.14 13.93 5.82
N PHE A 135 16.89 14.17 6.11
CA PHE A 135 15.82 13.18 5.85
C PHE A 135 15.51 13.01 4.35
N GLN A 136 15.52 14.11 3.57
CA GLN A 136 15.33 14.06 2.13
C GLN A 136 16.49 13.31 1.46
N ARG A 137 17.72 13.61 1.88
CA ARG A 137 18.93 12.93 1.41
C ARG A 137 18.85 11.43 1.68
N TYR A 138 18.46 11.02 2.90
CA TYR A 138 18.29 9.61 3.25
C TYR A 138 17.29 8.89 2.32
N GLY A 139 16.17 9.52 1.99
CA GLY A 139 15.16 8.95 1.10
C GLY A 139 15.60 8.79 -0.36
N LEU A 140 16.58 9.59 -0.82
CA LEU A 140 17.01 9.59 -2.22
C LEU A 140 18.37 8.91 -2.45
N ILE A 141 19.15 8.61 -1.41
CA ILE A 141 20.54 8.15 -1.53
C ILE A 141 20.69 6.86 -2.33
N ALA A 142 19.79 5.88 -2.13
CA ALA A 142 19.82 4.62 -2.86
C ALA A 142 19.56 4.82 -4.36
N PHE A 143 18.66 5.72 -4.70
CA PHE A 143 18.37 6.08 -6.09
C PHE A 143 19.52 6.86 -6.73
N ALA A 144 20.11 7.80 -6.02
CA ALA A 144 21.28 8.56 -6.49
C ALA A 144 22.48 7.63 -6.77
N ARG A 145 22.72 6.64 -5.92
CA ARG A 145 23.75 5.62 -6.13
C ARG A 145 23.46 4.71 -7.33
N PHE A 146 22.20 4.32 -7.49
CA PHE A 146 21.76 3.57 -8.68
C PHE A 146 22.02 4.40 -9.94
N CYS A 147 21.58 5.64 -9.98
CA CYS A 147 21.80 6.55 -11.11
C CYS A 147 23.30 6.77 -11.39
N THR A 148 24.11 6.97 -10.36
CA THR A 148 25.57 7.09 -10.49
C THR A 148 26.18 5.85 -11.16
N ARG A 149 25.78 4.65 -10.72
CA ARG A 149 26.27 3.38 -11.30
C ARG A 149 25.89 3.21 -12.77
N HIS A 150 24.75 3.73 -13.17
CA HIS A 150 24.24 3.63 -14.54
C HIS A 150 24.49 4.88 -15.40
N GLY A 151 25.32 5.82 -14.90
CA GLY A 151 25.69 7.03 -15.66
C GLY A 151 24.55 8.03 -15.87
N VAL A 152 23.46 7.92 -15.09
CA VAL A 152 22.32 8.85 -15.16
C VAL A 152 22.59 10.07 -14.29
N THR A 153 22.67 11.25 -14.91
CA THR A 153 22.83 12.53 -14.17
C THR A 153 21.50 12.99 -13.55
N PRO A 154 21.51 13.83 -12.50
CA PRO A 154 20.26 14.34 -11.92
C PRO A 154 19.34 15.04 -12.92
N SER A 155 19.90 15.75 -13.91
CA SER A 155 19.15 16.44 -14.96
C SER A 155 18.51 15.49 -15.99
N ALA A 156 19.02 14.27 -16.11
CA ALA A 156 18.52 13.25 -17.03
C ALA A 156 17.52 12.30 -16.37
N VAL A 157 17.21 12.49 -15.08
CA VAL A 157 16.24 11.64 -14.36
C VAL A 157 14.84 11.85 -14.91
N ASP A 158 14.20 10.74 -15.29
CA ASP A 158 12.86 10.68 -15.83
C ASP A 158 12.06 9.47 -15.28
N GLY A 159 10.87 9.21 -15.84
CA GLY A 159 10.05 8.07 -15.47
C GLY A 159 10.73 6.73 -15.74
N SER A 160 11.50 6.62 -16.83
CA SER A 160 12.20 5.38 -17.20
C SER A 160 13.32 5.06 -16.22
N SER A 161 14.01 6.07 -15.70
CA SER A 161 15.03 5.93 -14.64
C SER A 161 14.43 5.35 -13.36
N LEU A 162 13.21 5.75 -12.99
CA LEU A 162 12.49 5.20 -11.84
C LEU A 162 12.00 3.77 -12.07
N GLU A 163 11.56 3.44 -13.27
CA GLU A 163 11.14 2.08 -13.63
C GLU A 163 12.33 1.13 -13.61
N ALA A 164 13.48 1.55 -14.18
CA ALA A 164 14.72 0.80 -14.14
C ALA A 164 15.21 0.57 -12.71
N PHE A 165 15.15 1.62 -11.86
CA PHE A 165 15.46 1.49 -10.43
C PHE A 165 14.53 0.49 -9.72
N GLY A 166 13.24 0.51 -10.02
CA GLY A 166 12.27 -0.43 -9.47
C GLY A 166 12.54 -1.88 -9.88
N ALA A 167 12.87 -2.11 -11.14
CA ALA A 167 13.26 -3.41 -11.66
C ALA A 167 14.54 -3.93 -11.01
N TRP A 168 15.56 -3.05 -10.87
CA TRP A 168 16.81 -3.36 -10.18
C TRP A 168 16.58 -3.70 -8.70
N LEU A 169 15.81 -2.91 -7.97
CA LEU A 169 15.45 -3.21 -6.57
C LEU A 169 14.78 -4.59 -6.44
N ALA A 170 13.89 -4.91 -7.37
CA ALA A 170 13.17 -6.17 -7.37
C ALA A 170 14.06 -7.37 -7.69
N ALA A 171 14.94 -7.24 -8.66
CA ALA A 171 15.76 -8.34 -9.18
C ALA A 171 17.11 -8.49 -8.49
N ARG A 172 17.71 -7.40 -8.01
CA ARG A 172 19.11 -7.35 -7.59
C ARG A 172 19.33 -6.90 -6.14
N THR A 173 18.29 -6.74 -5.34
CA THR A 173 18.42 -6.33 -3.94
C THR A 173 17.46 -7.09 -3.01
N LEU A 174 17.76 -7.11 -1.71
CA LEU A 174 16.85 -7.62 -0.68
C LEU A 174 15.92 -6.55 -0.10
N THR A 175 15.65 -5.48 -0.85
CA THR A 175 14.71 -4.43 -0.41
C THR A 175 13.32 -5.03 -0.15
N PRO A 176 12.72 -4.84 1.04
CA PRO A 176 11.46 -5.49 1.39
C PRO A 176 10.29 -5.15 0.46
N ASN A 177 10.10 -3.86 0.18
CA ASN A 177 9.00 -3.34 -0.63
C ASN A 177 9.53 -2.47 -1.78
N PRO A 178 10.04 -3.06 -2.89
CA PRO A 178 10.59 -2.28 -4.01
C PRO A 178 9.63 -1.22 -4.55
N ARG A 179 8.34 -1.54 -4.67
CA ARG A 179 7.31 -0.60 -5.17
C ARG A 179 7.08 0.59 -4.25
N GLU A 180 7.06 0.37 -2.95
CA GLU A 180 6.93 1.43 -1.94
C GLU A 180 8.17 2.32 -1.97
N THR A 181 9.37 1.71 -1.98
CA THR A 181 10.64 2.45 -2.09
C THR A 181 10.65 3.36 -3.34
N VAL A 182 10.23 2.86 -4.50
CA VAL A 182 10.13 3.67 -5.72
C VAL A 182 9.12 4.80 -5.58
N SER A 183 7.97 4.54 -4.94
CA SER A 183 6.97 5.58 -4.67
C SER A 183 7.50 6.66 -3.72
N ASP A 184 8.25 6.27 -2.70
CA ASP A 184 8.86 7.19 -1.73
C ASP A 184 9.96 8.02 -2.39
N VAL A 185 10.80 7.40 -3.22
CA VAL A 185 11.82 8.09 -4.02
C VAL A 185 11.17 9.12 -4.94
N ARG A 186 10.11 8.75 -5.68
CA ARG A 186 9.37 9.70 -6.52
C ARG A 186 8.81 10.86 -5.71
N GLY A 187 8.21 10.56 -4.54
CA GLY A 187 7.68 11.59 -3.63
C GLY A 187 8.77 12.51 -3.10
N GLY A 188 9.91 11.96 -2.72
CA GLY A 188 11.10 12.69 -2.27
C GLY A 188 11.69 13.56 -3.38
N TRP A 189 11.81 13.02 -4.60
CA TRP A 189 12.27 13.73 -5.78
C TRP A 189 11.38 14.93 -6.13
N ASN A 190 10.06 14.71 -6.21
CA ASN A 190 9.12 15.78 -6.52
C ASN A 190 9.07 16.87 -5.42
N ARG A 191 9.37 16.48 -4.19
CA ARG A 191 9.55 17.44 -3.10
C ARG A 191 10.83 18.24 -3.27
N ALA A 192 11.94 17.62 -3.66
CA ALA A 192 13.17 18.32 -3.97
C ALA A 192 12.98 19.33 -5.13
N CYS A 193 12.31 18.94 -6.21
CA CYS A 193 11.96 19.84 -7.31
C CYS A 193 11.13 21.06 -6.88
N ARG A 194 10.29 20.93 -5.88
CA ARG A 194 9.44 22.02 -5.40
C ARG A 194 10.12 22.90 -4.36
N ASP A 195 10.88 22.28 -3.44
CA ASP A 195 11.35 22.94 -2.21
C ASP A 195 12.81 23.41 -2.31
N VAL A 196 13.59 22.93 -3.28
CA VAL A 196 15.00 23.27 -3.48
C VAL A 196 15.14 24.12 -4.75
N ALA A 197 15.57 25.38 -4.59
CA ALA A 197 15.82 26.26 -5.73
C ALA A 197 16.86 25.64 -6.68
N ASP A 198 16.63 25.76 -7.99
CA ASP A 198 17.50 25.22 -9.06
C ASP A 198 17.80 23.73 -8.92
N TRP A 199 16.87 22.93 -8.40
CA TRP A 199 17.01 21.47 -8.41
C TRP A 199 17.22 20.99 -9.85
N PRO A 200 18.25 20.15 -10.11
CA PRO A 200 18.66 19.84 -11.49
C PRO A 200 17.73 18.88 -12.25
N GLY A 201 16.56 18.56 -11.73
CA GLY A 201 15.62 17.62 -12.34
C GLY A 201 14.22 18.18 -12.48
N GLN A 202 13.37 17.48 -13.25
CA GLN A 202 11.96 17.80 -13.43
C GLN A 202 11.07 16.90 -12.54
N PRO A 203 9.86 17.35 -12.15
CA PRO A 203 8.92 16.52 -11.41
C PRO A 203 8.57 15.25 -12.18
N LEU A 204 8.61 14.12 -11.48
CA LEU A 204 8.32 12.81 -12.04
C LEU A 204 6.83 12.51 -11.97
N GLY A 205 6.25 12.11 -13.08
CA GLY A 205 4.87 11.66 -13.20
C GLY A 205 4.58 10.42 -12.34
N ARG A 206 3.32 10.01 -12.30
CA ARG A 206 2.97 8.72 -11.69
C ARG A 206 3.55 7.61 -12.56
N LEU A 207 4.22 6.65 -11.91
CA LEU A 207 4.64 5.43 -12.59
C LEU A 207 3.43 4.75 -13.19
N ALA A 208 3.53 4.37 -14.46
CA ALA A 208 2.56 3.49 -15.07
C ALA A 208 2.52 2.19 -14.25
N ARG A 209 1.34 1.78 -13.82
CA ARG A 209 1.18 0.46 -13.21
C ARG A 209 1.33 -0.55 -14.35
N PRO A 210 2.31 -1.47 -14.30
CA PRO A 210 2.33 -2.57 -15.25
C PRO A 210 0.96 -3.22 -15.24
N ASN A 211 0.32 -3.34 -16.37
CA ASN A 211 -1.05 -3.85 -16.51
C ASN A 211 -2.17 -2.88 -16.02
N ALA A 212 -1.97 -1.56 -15.97
CA ALA A 212 -3.09 -0.64 -15.76
C ALA A 212 -3.99 -0.65 -16.99
N TYR A 213 -5.13 -1.32 -16.90
CA TYR A 213 -6.16 -1.27 -17.95
C TYR A 213 -7.10 -0.08 -17.80
N VAL A 214 -7.10 0.57 -16.63
CA VAL A 214 -8.03 1.65 -16.31
C VAL A 214 -7.61 2.93 -16.99
N LEU A 215 -8.40 3.36 -17.95
CA LEU A 215 -8.20 4.60 -18.69
C LEU A 215 -8.57 5.82 -17.85
N PRO A 216 -7.90 6.96 -18.06
CA PRO A 216 -8.27 8.22 -17.43
C PRO A 216 -9.63 8.70 -17.96
N PRO A 217 -10.37 9.55 -17.22
CA PRO A 217 -11.71 10.02 -17.63
C PRO A 217 -11.71 10.69 -19.00
N GLU A 218 -10.64 11.37 -19.35
CA GLU A 218 -10.47 12.15 -20.60
C GLU A 218 -10.35 11.26 -21.83
N ALA A 219 -10.05 9.98 -21.67
CA ALA A 219 -10.01 9.01 -22.76
C ALA A 219 -11.40 8.65 -23.29
N PHE A 220 -12.44 8.96 -22.54
CA PHE A 220 -13.84 8.71 -22.92
C PHE A 220 -14.52 10.02 -23.41
N PRO A 221 -15.56 9.89 -24.29
CA PRO A 221 -16.34 11.04 -24.75
C PRO A 221 -16.91 11.89 -23.63
N ALA A 222 -17.14 13.16 -23.91
CA ALA A 222 -17.78 14.08 -22.96
C ALA A 222 -19.19 13.63 -22.56
N SER A 223 -19.91 13.01 -23.49
CA SER A 223 -21.23 12.41 -23.26
C SER A 223 -21.19 11.29 -22.22
N PHE A 224 -20.23 10.36 -22.28
CA PHE A 224 -20.07 9.32 -21.28
C PHE A 224 -19.75 9.90 -19.89
N ARG A 225 -18.89 10.92 -19.84
CA ARG A 225 -18.56 11.60 -18.57
C ARG A 225 -19.77 12.31 -17.95
N ALA A 226 -20.60 12.95 -18.79
CA ALA A 226 -21.84 13.59 -18.36
C ALA A 226 -22.86 12.56 -17.85
N ASP A 227 -23.00 11.42 -18.56
CA ASP A 227 -23.90 10.33 -18.19
C ASP A 227 -23.45 9.66 -16.87
N LEU A 228 -22.15 9.43 -16.71
CA LEU A 228 -21.58 8.95 -15.45
C LEU A 228 -21.86 9.90 -14.28
N ALA A 229 -21.79 11.21 -14.50
CA ALA A 229 -22.13 12.21 -13.50
C ALA A 229 -23.65 12.21 -13.17
N ALA A 230 -24.52 12.01 -14.17
CA ALA A 230 -25.97 11.86 -13.98
C ALA A 230 -26.29 10.62 -13.12
N PHE A 231 -25.66 9.49 -13.41
CA PHE A 231 -25.76 8.29 -12.58
C PHE A 231 -25.32 8.55 -11.13
N GLY A 232 -24.25 9.32 -10.92
CA GLY A 232 -23.82 9.73 -9.58
C GLY A 232 -24.86 10.55 -8.82
N ARG A 233 -25.55 11.47 -9.50
CA ARG A 233 -26.66 12.24 -8.91
C ARG A 233 -27.83 11.33 -8.52
N GLN A 234 -28.22 10.40 -9.38
CA GLN A 234 -29.28 9.43 -9.08
C GLN A 234 -28.93 8.56 -7.85
N LEU A 235 -27.68 8.10 -7.72
CA LEU A 235 -27.24 7.34 -6.57
C LEU A 235 -27.22 8.16 -5.26
N SER A 236 -27.15 9.48 -5.37
CA SER A 236 -27.13 10.42 -4.24
C SER A 236 -28.52 10.92 -3.86
N SER A 237 -29.54 10.68 -4.69
CA SER A 237 -30.93 11.12 -4.44
C SER A 237 -31.55 10.33 -3.28
N THR A 238 -32.45 10.98 -2.55
CA THR A 238 -33.24 10.35 -1.48
C THR A 238 -34.52 9.74 -2.02
N ALA A 239 -35.16 8.85 -1.26
CA ALA A 239 -36.46 8.31 -1.60
C ALA A 239 -37.57 9.39 -1.71
N LEU A 240 -37.40 10.55 -1.05
CA LEU A 240 -38.32 11.70 -1.16
C LEU A 240 -38.28 12.30 -2.56
N ASP A 241 -37.14 12.26 -3.25
CA ASP A 241 -37.03 12.79 -4.63
C ASP A 241 -37.68 11.84 -5.66
N THR A 242 -38.15 10.67 -5.24
CA THR A 242 -38.72 9.61 -6.08
C THR A 242 -40.18 9.28 -5.75
N LEU A 243 -40.85 10.07 -4.90
CA LEU A 243 -42.26 9.85 -4.49
C LEU A 243 -43.24 9.90 -5.68
N ASP A 244 -42.87 10.49 -6.82
CA ASP A 244 -43.70 10.54 -8.03
C ASP A 244 -43.53 9.27 -8.93
N GLN A 245 -42.73 8.31 -8.57
CA GLN A 245 -42.46 7.12 -9.38
C GLN A 245 -42.93 5.85 -8.65
N GLY A 246 -44.04 5.32 -9.10
CA GLY A 246 -44.85 4.19 -8.64
C GLY A 246 -44.26 3.06 -7.78
N GLU A 247 -45.17 2.34 -7.12
CA GLU A 247 -45.02 1.40 -5.99
C GLU A 247 -44.08 0.19 -6.16
N ASP A 248 -43.43 -0.02 -7.31
CA ASP A 248 -42.58 -1.22 -7.53
C ASP A 248 -41.10 -0.99 -7.26
N ASP A 249 -40.77 0.03 -6.50
CA ASP A 249 -39.39 0.56 -6.34
C ASP A 249 -38.69 0.18 -5.05
N THR A 250 -39.21 -0.78 -4.30
CA THR A 250 -38.56 -1.34 -3.10
C THR A 250 -37.23 -2.03 -3.40
N ALA A 251 -36.90 -2.19 -4.68
CA ALA A 251 -35.63 -2.77 -5.17
C ALA A 251 -34.57 -1.72 -5.55
N ARG A 252 -34.88 -0.43 -5.55
CA ARG A 252 -33.90 0.66 -5.77
C ARG A 252 -33.10 0.87 -4.50
N LEU A 253 -31.90 0.30 -4.43
CA LEU A 253 -30.84 0.59 -3.46
C LEU A 253 -31.30 0.85 -2.00
N GLY A 254 -32.46 0.28 -1.58
CA GLY A 254 -32.99 0.39 -0.23
C GLY A 254 -33.61 1.74 0.13
N GLY A 255 -34.01 2.57 -0.86
CA GLY A 255 -34.73 3.84 -0.61
C GLY A 255 -33.95 4.93 0.13
N ARG A 256 -32.64 4.76 0.31
CA ARG A 256 -31.75 5.68 1.01
C ARG A 256 -30.63 6.16 0.11
N ALA A 257 -30.36 7.47 0.10
CA ALA A 257 -29.20 8.05 -0.58
C ALA A 257 -27.91 7.35 -0.18
N LEU A 258 -27.09 7.01 -1.17
CA LEU A 258 -25.79 6.41 -0.90
C LEU A 258 -24.83 7.47 -0.37
N ARG A 259 -23.94 7.04 0.52
CA ARG A 259 -22.88 7.92 1.03
C ARG A 259 -21.96 8.38 -0.11
N PRO A 260 -21.44 9.63 -0.07
CA PRO A 260 -20.56 10.17 -1.11
C PRO A 260 -19.40 9.25 -1.48
N THR A 261 -18.78 8.58 -0.48
CA THR A 261 -17.72 7.62 -0.70
C THR A 261 -18.18 6.37 -1.47
N THR A 262 -19.40 5.91 -1.25
CA THR A 262 -19.99 4.77 -1.97
C THR A 262 -20.32 5.16 -3.41
N VAL A 263 -20.88 6.37 -3.61
CA VAL A 263 -21.14 6.93 -4.95
C VAL A 263 -19.84 7.02 -5.74
N ALA A 264 -18.81 7.67 -5.17
CA ALA A 264 -17.49 7.77 -5.82
C ALA A 264 -16.92 6.41 -6.21
N LEU A 265 -17.09 5.40 -5.37
CA LEU A 265 -16.63 4.03 -5.63
C LEU A 265 -17.44 3.39 -6.79
N ARG A 266 -18.77 3.55 -6.84
CA ARG A 266 -19.60 3.05 -7.93
C ARG A 266 -19.24 3.70 -9.27
N LEU A 267 -19.00 5.01 -9.29
CA LEU A 267 -18.53 5.73 -10.48
C LEU A 267 -17.15 5.23 -10.94
N ALA A 268 -16.25 5.00 -10.01
CA ALA A 268 -14.95 4.40 -10.32
C ALA A 268 -15.11 3.00 -10.93
N HIS A 269 -15.98 2.14 -10.38
CA HIS A 269 -16.23 0.81 -10.92
C HIS A 269 -16.89 0.84 -12.30
N ALA A 270 -17.79 1.79 -12.57
CA ALA A 270 -18.37 1.97 -13.90
C ALA A 270 -17.31 2.37 -14.94
N ARG A 271 -16.37 3.25 -14.56
CA ARG A 271 -15.22 3.58 -15.41
C ARG A 271 -14.28 2.37 -15.59
N TRP A 272 -14.10 1.53 -14.55
CA TRP A 272 -13.35 0.29 -14.68
C TRP A 272 -14.01 -0.68 -15.66
N ALA A 273 -15.36 -0.76 -15.65
CA ALA A 273 -16.11 -1.56 -16.62
C ALA A 273 -15.88 -1.09 -18.06
N ALA A 274 -15.98 0.23 -18.30
CA ALA A 274 -15.69 0.83 -19.60
C ALA A 274 -14.24 0.55 -20.04
N SER A 275 -13.29 0.73 -19.15
CA SER A 275 -11.88 0.46 -19.42
C SER A 275 -11.60 -1.02 -19.69
N ALA A 276 -12.25 -1.93 -18.97
CA ALA A 276 -12.14 -3.36 -19.19
C ALA A 276 -12.70 -3.77 -20.55
N LEU A 277 -13.81 -3.15 -20.97
CA LEU A 277 -14.41 -3.35 -22.26
C LEU A 277 -13.49 -2.91 -23.40
N VAL A 278 -12.84 -1.75 -23.28
CA VAL A 278 -11.81 -1.29 -24.23
C VAL A 278 -10.59 -2.23 -24.24
N ALA A 279 -10.10 -2.60 -23.06
CA ALA A 279 -8.94 -3.49 -22.92
C ALA A 279 -9.20 -4.91 -23.44
N SER A 280 -10.46 -5.37 -23.48
CA SER A 280 -10.85 -6.63 -24.10
C SER A 280 -10.82 -6.59 -25.65
N GLY A 281 -10.64 -5.42 -26.25
CA GLY A 281 -10.68 -5.22 -27.69
C GLY A 281 -12.10 -5.22 -28.29
N ALA A 282 -13.14 -5.27 -27.47
CA ALA A 282 -14.52 -5.36 -27.94
C ALA A 282 -15.08 -4.05 -28.51
N VAL A 283 -14.57 -2.89 -28.06
CA VAL A 283 -14.98 -1.56 -28.53
C VAL A 283 -13.87 -0.53 -28.29
N ALA A 284 -13.81 0.52 -29.11
CA ALA A 284 -12.91 1.64 -28.88
C ALA A 284 -13.49 2.58 -27.80
N ALA A 285 -12.61 3.29 -27.06
CA ALA A 285 -13.05 4.21 -26.01
C ALA A 285 -13.99 5.32 -26.53
N ALA A 286 -13.77 5.77 -27.77
CA ALA A 286 -14.60 6.79 -28.44
C ALA A 286 -16.05 6.33 -28.72
N GLU A 287 -16.29 5.02 -28.78
CA GLU A 287 -17.59 4.42 -29.05
C GLU A 287 -18.47 4.27 -27.79
N ILE A 288 -17.89 4.48 -26.62
CA ILE A 288 -18.62 4.41 -25.34
C ILE A 288 -19.17 5.80 -25.02
N ALA A 289 -20.35 6.12 -25.51
CA ALA A 289 -20.99 7.43 -25.36
C ALA A 289 -21.83 7.55 -24.06
N SER A 290 -22.25 6.41 -23.47
CA SER A 290 -23.12 6.34 -22.30
C SER A 290 -22.88 5.07 -21.48
N LEU A 291 -23.45 5.00 -20.27
CA LEU A 291 -23.49 3.79 -19.45
C LEU A 291 -24.32 2.66 -20.09
N ARG A 292 -25.30 3.03 -20.95
CA ARG A 292 -26.05 2.05 -21.75
C ARG A 292 -25.13 1.21 -22.61
N ASP A 293 -24.10 1.82 -23.19
CA ASP A 293 -23.13 1.14 -24.05
C ASP A 293 -22.30 0.07 -23.34
N LEU A 294 -22.28 0.08 -22.01
CA LEU A 294 -21.61 -0.97 -21.23
C LEU A 294 -22.47 -2.23 -21.09
N VAL A 295 -23.78 -2.13 -21.25
CA VAL A 295 -24.73 -3.22 -21.00
C VAL A 295 -25.60 -3.56 -22.22
N VAL A 296 -25.56 -2.77 -23.27
CA VAL A 296 -26.26 -2.98 -24.55
C VAL A 296 -25.26 -2.86 -25.71
N PRO A 297 -25.07 -3.92 -26.50
CA PRO A 297 -25.62 -5.28 -26.30
C PRO A 297 -24.99 -5.98 -25.07
N LEU A 298 -25.67 -6.98 -24.52
CA LEU A 298 -25.21 -7.73 -23.33
C LEU A 298 -23.82 -8.36 -23.51
N SER A 299 -23.39 -8.66 -24.73
CA SER A 299 -22.05 -9.14 -25.04
C SER A 299 -20.94 -8.21 -24.55
N ARG A 300 -21.19 -6.91 -24.47
CA ARG A 300 -20.24 -5.91 -23.94
C ARG A 300 -20.00 -6.11 -22.44
N ALA A 301 -21.08 -6.25 -21.65
CA ALA A 301 -20.97 -6.55 -20.23
C ALA A 301 -20.25 -7.88 -19.97
N GLN A 302 -20.55 -8.90 -20.81
CA GLN A 302 -19.89 -10.20 -20.74
C GLN A 302 -18.40 -10.09 -21.04
N ALA A 303 -18.00 -9.34 -22.07
CA ALA A 303 -16.60 -9.13 -22.44
C ALA A 303 -15.81 -8.44 -21.31
N ALA A 304 -16.36 -7.38 -20.71
CA ALA A 304 -15.73 -6.70 -19.59
C ALA A 304 -15.53 -7.61 -18.37
N ILE A 305 -16.55 -8.40 -18.01
CA ILE A 305 -16.46 -9.34 -16.87
C ILE A 305 -15.47 -10.47 -17.18
N ARG A 306 -15.50 -11.03 -18.40
CA ARG A 306 -14.58 -12.09 -18.84
C ARG A 306 -13.13 -11.61 -18.80
N PHE A 307 -12.84 -10.44 -19.35
CA PHE A 307 -11.50 -9.84 -19.30
C PHE A 307 -10.96 -9.76 -17.89
N LEU A 308 -11.78 -9.32 -16.94
CA LEU A 308 -11.37 -9.21 -15.54
C LEU A 308 -11.27 -10.56 -14.83
N TYR A 309 -12.06 -11.53 -15.23
CA TYR A 309 -11.97 -12.90 -14.71
C TYR A 309 -10.67 -13.57 -15.14
N GLU A 310 -10.34 -13.51 -16.43
CA GLU A 310 -9.08 -14.06 -16.98
C GLU A 310 -7.86 -13.37 -16.36
N ARG A 311 -7.91 -12.05 -16.25
CA ARG A 311 -6.88 -11.28 -15.55
C ARG A 311 -6.74 -11.64 -14.08
N ALA A 312 -7.83 -11.93 -13.37
CA ALA A 312 -7.79 -12.36 -11.97
C ALA A 312 -7.15 -13.73 -11.81
N GLY A 313 -7.33 -14.64 -12.77
CA GLY A 313 -6.63 -15.91 -12.83
C GLY A 313 -5.12 -15.73 -12.84
N ASP A 314 -4.60 -14.82 -13.67
CA ASP A 314 -3.18 -14.47 -13.70
C ASP A 314 -2.69 -13.85 -12.38
N GLU A 315 -3.49 -12.99 -11.76
CA GLU A 315 -3.18 -12.36 -10.48
C GLU A 315 -3.26 -13.36 -9.32
N THR A 316 -4.20 -14.32 -9.38
CA THR A 316 -4.33 -15.41 -8.38
C THR A 316 -3.15 -16.37 -8.47
N ALA A 317 -2.68 -16.68 -9.66
CA ALA A 317 -1.46 -17.46 -9.86
C ALA A 317 -0.22 -16.77 -9.26
N ARG A 318 -0.25 -15.44 -9.18
CA ARG A 318 0.75 -14.61 -8.46
C ARG A 318 0.47 -14.45 -6.96
N GLY A 319 -0.52 -15.15 -6.40
CA GLY A 319 -0.89 -15.11 -4.98
C GLY A 319 -1.66 -13.86 -4.53
N ARG A 320 -2.28 -13.12 -5.45
CA ARG A 320 -3.06 -11.90 -5.15
C ARG A 320 -4.45 -11.96 -5.77
N PRO A 321 -5.49 -12.38 -5.04
CA PRO A 321 -6.86 -12.38 -5.54
C PRO A 321 -7.32 -10.94 -5.85
N SER A 322 -7.96 -10.75 -7.01
CA SER A 322 -8.52 -9.45 -7.42
C SER A 322 -10.02 -9.42 -7.19
N ALA A 323 -10.51 -8.33 -6.57
CA ALA A 323 -11.92 -8.06 -6.39
C ALA A 323 -12.55 -7.27 -7.57
N ALA A 324 -11.74 -6.86 -8.54
CA ALA A 324 -12.19 -5.98 -9.63
C ALA A 324 -13.33 -6.58 -10.45
N GLY A 325 -13.23 -7.88 -10.80
CA GLY A 325 -14.28 -8.58 -11.54
C GLY A 325 -15.62 -8.58 -10.81
N HIS A 326 -15.60 -8.84 -9.49
CA HIS A 326 -16.81 -8.81 -8.67
C HIS A 326 -17.46 -7.42 -8.64
N HIS A 327 -16.68 -6.39 -8.37
CA HIS A 327 -17.19 -5.02 -8.25
C HIS A 327 -17.69 -4.47 -9.59
N VAL A 328 -17.01 -4.80 -10.69
CA VAL A 328 -17.46 -4.43 -12.04
C VAL A 328 -18.75 -5.14 -12.40
N ALA A 329 -18.86 -6.45 -12.17
CA ALA A 329 -20.10 -7.19 -12.42
C ALA A 329 -21.29 -6.63 -11.58
N GLU A 330 -21.02 -6.25 -10.32
CA GLU A 330 -22.01 -5.63 -9.46
C GLU A 330 -22.49 -4.29 -10.00
N VAL A 331 -21.58 -3.39 -10.41
CA VAL A 331 -21.96 -2.09 -10.95
C VAL A 331 -22.68 -2.21 -12.29
N LEU A 332 -22.26 -3.13 -13.18
CA LEU A 332 -22.95 -3.40 -14.43
C LEU A 332 -24.39 -3.88 -14.19
N ARG A 333 -24.60 -4.72 -13.17
CA ARG A 333 -25.96 -5.14 -12.77
C ARG A 333 -26.78 -3.97 -12.25
N ILE A 334 -26.20 -3.08 -11.46
CA ILE A 334 -26.88 -1.87 -10.95
C ILE A 334 -27.26 -0.94 -12.12
N VAL A 335 -26.33 -0.67 -13.02
CA VAL A 335 -26.55 0.15 -14.23
C VAL A 335 -27.66 -0.48 -15.08
N ALA A 336 -27.60 -1.78 -15.35
CA ALA A 336 -28.58 -2.48 -16.15
C ALA A 336 -30.00 -2.43 -15.55
N ARG A 337 -30.11 -2.60 -14.22
CA ARG A 337 -31.40 -2.69 -13.53
C ARG A 337 -32.03 -1.33 -13.22
N HIS A 338 -31.21 -0.37 -12.75
CA HIS A 338 -31.73 0.85 -12.11
C HIS A 338 -31.44 2.13 -12.88
N TYR A 339 -30.62 2.08 -13.93
CA TYR A 339 -30.28 3.25 -14.73
C TYR A 339 -30.72 3.11 -16.19
N VAL A 340 -30.41 1.94 -16.80
CA VAL A 340 -30.80 1.65 -18.18
C VAL A 340 -32.15 0.92 -18.25
N GLU A 341 -32.61 0.34 -17.14
CA GLU A 341 -33.89 -0.36 -16.95
C GLU A 341 -34.08 -1.51 -17.96
N LEU A 342 -33.06 -2.37 -18.07
CA LEU A 342 -33.14 -3.54 -18.95
C LEU A 342 -34.17 -4.57 -18.45
N PRO A 343 -34.78 -5.32 -19.38
CA PRO A 343 -35.73 -6.39 -19.02
C PRO A 343 -35.13 -7.37 -18.01
N PRO A 344 -35.95 -7.85 -17.02
CA PRO A 344 -35.50 -8.74 -15.95
C PRO A 344 -34.68 -9.96 -16.40
N PRO A 345 -34.98 -10.64 -17.53
CA PRO A 345 -34.17 -11.75 -18.03
C PRO A 345 -32.73 -11.34 -18.37
N GLN A 346 -32.51 -10.14 -18.88
CA GLN A 346 -31.19 -9.63 -19.21
C GLN A 346 -30.37 -9.29 -17.95
N VAL A 347 -31.02 -8.69 -16.97
CA VAL A 347 -30.40 -8.41 -15.65
C VAL A 347 -30.00 -9.72 -14.94
N LYS A 348 -30.87 -10.77 -15.00
CA LYS A 348 -30.55 -12.11 -14.47
C LYS A 348 -29.33 -12.73 -15.14
N ARG A 349 -29.11 -12.50 -16.44
CA ARG A 349 -27.91 -12.97 -17.14
C ARG A 349 -26.63 -12.31 -16.60
N ILE A 350 -26.64 -10.99 -16.39
CA ILE A 350 -25.50 -10.27 -15.77
C ILE A 350 -25.26 -10.79 -14.35
N GLN A 351 -26.32 -11.04 -13.57
CA GLN A 351 -26.20 -11.63 -12.24
C GLN A 351 -25.62 -13.04 -12.25
N ALA A 352 -25.92 -13.85 -13.28
CA ALA A 352 -25.33 -15.18 -13.44
C ALA A 352 -23.81 -15.07 -13.70
N TRP A 353 -23.37 -14.10 -14.50
CA TRP A 353 -21.95 -13.84 -14.74
C TRP A 353 -21.18 -13.28 -13.53
N GLN A 354 -21.89 -12.70 -12.57
CA GLN A 354 -21.30 -12.26 -11.30
C GLN A 354 -20.85 -13.43 -10.43
N LYS A 355 -21.51 -14.60 -10.51
CA LYS A 355 -21.22 -15.75 -9.66
C LYS A 355 -19.76 -16.25 -9.75
N PRO A 356 -19.18 -16.46 -10.95
CA PRO A 356 -17.79 -16.94 -11.08
C PRO A 356 -16.75 -15.95 -10.51
N VAL A 357 -17.06 -14.65 -10.53
CA VAL A 357 -16.16 -13.60 -10.02
C VAL A 357 -16.50 -13.20 -8.57
N ALA A 358 -17.48 -13.85 -7.95
CA ALA A 358 -17.89 -13.53 -6.58
C ALA A 358 -16.78 -13.82 -5.57
N LEU A 359 -16.53 -12.84 -4.71
CA LEU A 359 -15.58 -13.02 -3.62
C LEU A 359 -16.21 -13.87 -2.52
N SER A 360 -15.65 -15.03 -2.29
CA SER A 360 -16.04 -15.91 -1.18
C SER A 360 -15.29 -15.51 0.09
N TYR A 361 -15.79 -14.49 0.80
CA TYR A 361 -15.31 -14.18 2.15
C TYR A 361 -16.04 -15.04 3.19
N ARG A 362 -15.41 -16.11 3.61
CA ARG A 362 -15.87 -16.88 4.77
C ARG A 362 -14.96 -16.55 5.95
N GLY A 363 -15.47 -15.79 6.91
CA GLY A 363 -14.76 -15.45 8.13
C GLY A 363 -13.68 -14.37 7.96
N MET A 364 -12.66 -14.43 8.78
CA MET A 364 -11.57 -13.46 8.84
C MET A 364 -10.53 -13.72 7.74
N THR A 365 -10.01 -12.64 7.12
CA THR A 365 -8.90 -12.80 6.17
C THR A 365 -7.68 -13.42 6.85
N ARG A 366 -6.85 -14.15 6.11
CA ARG A 366 -5.60 -14.74 6.65
C ARG A 366 -4.69 -13.70 7.30
N ARG A 367 -4.65 -12.49 6.77
CA ARG A 367 -3.89 -11.38 7.38
C ARG A 367 -4.44 -11.01 8.75
N ASN A 368 -5.76 -10.81 8.84
CA ASN A 368 -6.39 -10.45 10.10
C ASN A 368 -6.32 -11.59 11.12
N GLN A 369 -6.46 -12.84 10.67
CA GLN A 369 -6.29 -14.02 11.53
C GLN A 369 -4.88 -14.06 12.15
N ARG A 370 -3.81 -13.82 11.36
CA ARG A 370 -2.44 -13.74 11.89
C ARG A 370 -2.26 -12.60 12.89
N CYS A 371 -2.88 -11.44 12.63
CA CYS A 371 -2.85 -10.33 13.59
C CYS A 371 -3.55 -10.74 14.90
N MET A 372 -4.71 -11.39 14.82
CA MET A 372 -5.43 -11.88 16.01
C MET A 372 -4.62 -12.91 16.79
N GLU A 373 -4.04 -13.90 16.10
CA GLU A 373 -3.17 -14.93 16.72
C GLU A 373 -1.99 -14.28 17.46
N ALA A 374 -1.37 -13.26 16.86
CA ALA A 374 -0.30 -12.51 17.52
C ALA A 374 -0.79 -11.77 18.77
N VAL A 375 -1.94 -11.08 18.67
CA VAL A 375 -2.52 -10.32 19.79
C VAL A 375 -3.01 -11.23 20.91
N MET A 376 -3.43 -12.45 20.60
CA MET A 376 -3.88 -13.41 21.62
C MET A 376 -2.76 -13.98 22.49
N GLN A 377 -1.48 -13.76 22.15
CA GLN A 377 -0.37 -14.17 23.00
C GLN A 377 -0.32 -13.31 24.28
N PRO A 378 -0.29 -13.90 25.50
CA PRO A 378 -0.32 -13.15 26.76
C PRO A 378 0.75 -12.08 26.85
N ALA A 379 1.99 -12.40 26.44
CA ALA A 379 3.11 -11.44 26.46
C ALA A 379 2.89 -10.23 25.53
N ILE A 380 2.16 -10.42 24.42
CA ILE A 380 1.81 -9.32 23.52
C ILE A 380 0.68 -8.47 24.13
N GLN A 381 -0.29 -9.11 24.76
CA GLN A 381 -1.39 -8.41 25.45
C GLN A 381 -0.87 -7.50 26.58
N GLU A 382 0.03 -8.01 27.42
CA GLU A 382 0.66 -7.19 28.48
C GLU A 382 1.46 -6.00 27.90
N ARG A 383 2.19 -6.24 26.82
CA ARG A 383 2.90 -5.16 26.12
C ARG A 383 1.94 -4.12 25.53
N LEU A 384 0.82 -4.55 24.96
CA LEU A 384 -0.19 -3.63 24.41
C LEU A 384 -0.85 -2.79 25.50
N LYS A 385 -1.14 -3.37 26.66
CA LYS A 385 -1.67 -2.65 27.82
C LYS A 385 -0.68 -1.58 28.33
N ALA A 386 0.60 -1.93 28.42
CA ALA A 386 1.64 -1.02 28.90
C ALA A 386 2.07 0.04 27.87
N LEU A 387 1.81 -0.22 26.57
CA LEU A 387 2.34 0.59 25.47
C LEU A 387 1.95 2.07 25.53
N PRO A 388 0.69 2.46 25.81
CA PRO A 388 0.31 3.88 25.90
C PRO A 388 1.12 4.65 26.93
N ALA A 389 1.28 4.10 28.13
CA ALA A 389 2.06 4.72 29.20
C ALA A 389 3.54 4.81 28.85
N ALA A 390 4.12 3.73 28.28
CA ALA A 390 5.51 3.72 27.86
C ALA A 390 5.80 4.74 26.74
N LEU A 391 4.90 4.88 25.76
CA LEU A 391 5.03 5.89 24.70
C LEU A 391 4.95 7.32 25.25
N MET A 392 4.05 7.58 26.22
CA MET A 392 3.93 8.90 26.84
C MET A 392 5.16 9.22 27.70
N GLN A 393 5.70 8.23 28.41
CA GLN A 393 6.93 8.40 29.17
C GLN A 393 8.12 8.76 28.25
N ALA A 394 8.28 8.03 27.15
CA ALA A 394 9.30 8.35 26.15
C ALA A 394 9.10 9.74 25.51
N ALA A 395 7.83 10.18 25.35
CA ALA A 395 7.54 11.53 24.89
C ALA A 395 8.00 12.60 25.89
N ARG A 396 7.79 12.39 27.19
CA ARG A 396 8.26 13.31 28.24
C ARG A 396 9.77 13.46 28.24
N GLU A 397 10.50 12.35 28.12
CA GLU A 397 11.97 12.33 28.06
C GLU A 397 12.54 13.09 26.85
N LEU A 398 11.84 13.05 25.71
CA LEU A 398 12.27 13.70 24.47
C LEU A 398 11.72 15.13 24.31
N ARG A 399 10.93 15.63 25.24
CA ARG A 399 10.18 16.90 25.10
C ARG A 399 11.08 18.10 24.80
N VAL A 400 12.24 18.19 25.44
CA VAL A 400 13.19 19.30 25.25
C VAL A 400 14.12 19.04 24.08
N GLY A 401 14.73 17.85 23.98
CA GLY A 401 15.77 17.57 22.99
C GLY A 401 15.25 17.26 21.58
N ALA A 402 14.02 16.74 21.46
CA ALA A 402 13.44 16.33 20.19
C ALA A 402 11.91 16.53 20.17
N PRO A 403 11.41 17.79 20.21
CA PRO A 403 9.98 18.09 20.42
C PRO A 403 9.06 17.51 19.33
N ALA A 404 9.50 17.42 18.08
CA ALA A 404 8.73 16.80 17.00
C ALA A 404 8.55 15.28 17.19
N GLN A 405 9.58 14.60 17.67
CA GLN A 405 9.54 13.19 18.00
C GLN A 405 8.70 12.94 19.26
N ALA A 406 8.86 13.75 20.28
CA ALA A 406 8.05 13.72 21.50
C ALA A 406 6.55 13.85 21.18
N ARG A 407 6.18 14.81 20.34
CA ARG A 407 4.80 14.98 19.84
C ARG A 407 4.27 13.74 19.14
N SER A 408 5.08 13.15 18.26
CA SER A 408 4.69 11.93 17.54
C SER A 408 4.46 10.76 18.49
N LEU A 409 5.27 10.60 19.52
CA LEU A 409 5.11 9.56 20.55
C LEU A 409 3.87 9.80 21.40
N ALA A 410 3.65 11.03 21.85
CA ALA A 410 2.46 11.39 22.64
C ALA A 410 1.17 11.18 21.86
N MET A 411 1.14 11.56 20.57
CA MET A 411 0.00 11.29 19.68
C MET A 411 -0.28 9.79 19.58
N ARG A 412 0.76 8.98 19.41
CA ARG A 412 0.63 7.51 19.35
C ARG A 412 0.17 6.93 20.68
N ALA A 413 0.64 7.45 21.81
CA ALA A 413 0.21 7.02 23.13
C ALA A 413 -1.31 7.20 23.29
N VAL A 414 -1.84 8.36 22.93
CA VAL A 414 -3.28 8.64 22.99
C VAL A 414 -4.06 7.78 22.00
N ALA A 415 -3.59 7.66 20.76
CA ALA A 415 -4.27 6.86 19.75
C ALA A 415 -4.36 5.37 20.14
N VAL A 416 -3.26 4.78 20.63
CA VAL A 416 -3.24 3.39 21.11
C VAL A 416 -4.08 3.24 22.39
N GLY A 417 -4.01 4.19 23.32
CA GLY A 417 -4.83 4.20 24.53
C GLY A 417 -6.33 4.17 24.21
N ILE A 418 -6.78 5.04 23.31
CA ILE A 418 -8.18 5.05 22.86
C ILE A 418 -8.53 3.71 22.19
N LEU A 419 -7.72 3.19 21.27
CA LEU A 419 -7.97 1.94 20.54
C LEU A 419 -7.96 0.71 21.45
N SER A 420 -7.22 0.74 22.55
CA SER A 420 -7.20 -0.36 23.55
C SER A 420 -8.50 -0.47 24.32
N CYS A 421 -9.22 0.63 24.50
CA CYS A 421 -10.52 0.66 25.19
C CYS A 421 -11.70 0.63 24.21
N LEU A 422 -11.52 1.25 23.04
CA LEU A 422 -12.57 1.48 22.03
C LEU A 422 -12.08 1.06 20.66
N PRO A 423 -12.55 -0.06 20.08
CA PRO A 423 -12.11 -0.53 18.77
C PRO A 423 -12.70 0.32 17.64
N LEU A 424 -12.27 1.59 17.56
CA LEU A 424 -12.70 2.52 16.55
C LEU A 424 -12.12 2.19 15.17
N ARG A 425 -12.89 2.50 14.11
CA ARG A 425 -12.33 2.53 12.76
C ARG A 425 -11.37 3.69 12.62
N LEU A 426 -10.32 3.54 11.80
CA LEU A 426 -9.31 4.57 11.59
C LEU A 426 -9.92 5.93 11.23
N ALA A 427 -10.95 5.95 10.38
CA ALA A 427 -11.65 7.17 10.02
C ALA A 427 -12.31 7.86 11.21
N ASN A 428 -12.91 7.08 12.13
CA ASN A 428 -13.51 7.62 13.35
C ASN A 428 -12.42 8.15 14.31
N LEU A 429 -11.35 7.38 14.52
CA LEU A 429 -10.24 7.82 15.37
C LEU A 429 -9.60 9.12 14.86
N ALA A 430 -9.28 9.18 13.57
CA ALA A 430 -8.70 10.38 12.97
C ALA A 430 -9.67 11.57 12.93
N GLY A 431 -10.98 11.30 12.91
CA GLY A 431 -12.04 12.30 12.91
C GLY A 431 -12.50 12.74 14.30
N LEU A 432 -11.82 12.38 15.36
CA LEU A 432 -12.21 12.81 16.72
C LEU A 432 -12.05 14.33 16.89
N ARG A 433 -13.11 14.95 17.39
CA ARG A 433 -13.17 16.39 17.67
C ARG A 433 -13.36 16.62 19.15
N LEU A 434 -12.65 17.61 19.69
CA LEU A 434 -12.68 17.97 21.11
C LEU A 434 -14.00 18.64 21.53
N ASP A 435 -14.61 19.38 20.60
CA ASP A 435 -15.84 20.14 20.82
C ASP A 435 -17.11 19.28 20.65
N ARG A 436 -17.01 18.06 20.07
CA ARG A 436 -18.17 17.25 19.71
C ARG A 436 -18.20 15.86 20.31
N HIS A 437 -17.05 15.20 20.41
CA HIS A 437 -17.02 13.79 20.73
C HIS A 437 -16.62 13.47 22.18
N PHE A 438 -16.11 14.46 22.92
CA PHE A 438 -15.66 14.28 24.28
C PHE A 438 -16.58 15.01 25.26
N HIS A 439 -17.20 14.24 26.14
CA HIS A 439 -18.18 14.76 27.08
C HIS A 439 -17.69 14.69 28.51
N ARG A 440 -18.16 15.67 29.30
CA ARG A 440 -17.98 15.78 30.72
C ARG A 440 -19.38 15.78 31.35
N PRO A 441 -19.93 14.60 31.67
CA PRO A 441 -21.28 14.51 32.24
C PRO A 441 -21.47 15.32 33.54
N ASP A 442 -20.42 15.44 34.33
CA ASP A 442 -20.39 16.29 35.52
C ASP A 442 -19.56 17.55 35.24
N PRO A 443 -20.19 18.75 35.15
CA PRO A 443 -19.47 20.01 34.94
C PRO A 443 -18.46 20.35 36.05
N ARG A 444 -18.65 19.79 37.24
CA ARG A 444 -17.75 19.99 38.38
C ARG A 444 -16.47 19.18 38.25
N ARG A 445 -16.46 18.13 37.46
CA ARG A 445 -15.28 17.30 37.20
C ARG A 445 -14.56 17.76 35.92
N ARG A 446 -13.30 18.12 36.04
CA ARG A 446 -12.47 18.51 34.89
C ARG A 446 -12.11 17.33 33.96
N ALA A 447 -12.45 16.10 34.32
CA ALA A 447 -12.07 14.93 33.60
C ALA A 447 -13.05 14.65 32.43
N ILE A 448 -12.51 14.34 31.24
CA ILE A 448 -13.26 13.77 30.14
C ILE A 448 -13.57 12.32 30.54
N THR A 449 -14.84 11.95 30.58
CA THR A 449 -15.25 10.62 31.05
C THR A 449 -16.01 9.81 30.01
N GLN A 450 -16.39 10.44 28.89
CA GLN A 450 -17.18 9.77 27.85
C GLN A 450 -16.76 10.22 26.46
N LEU A 451 -16.73 9.26 25.54
CA LEU A 451 -16.57 9.49 24.11
C LEU A 451 -17.86 9.05 23.41
N SER A 452 -18.43 9.97 22.61
CA SER A 452 -19.64 9.73 21.84
C SER A 452 -19.40 10.07 20.36
N ILE A 453 -19.72 9.15 19.47
CA ILE A 453 -19.68 9.37 18.02
C ILE A 453 -21.10 9.12 17.50
N PRO A 454 -21.72 10.13 16.86
CA PRO A 454 -23.09 10.05 16.42
C PRO A 454 -23.27 9.07 15.26
N PRO A 455 -24.49 8.54 15.03
CA PRO A 455 -24.78 7.50 14.03
C PRO A 455 -24.34 7.86 12.62
N GLU A 456 -24.51 9.11 12.23
CA GLU A 456 -24.18 9.62 10.88
C GLU A 456 -22.69 9.56 10.57
N GLU A 457 -21.83 9.57 11.58
CA GLU A 457 -20.36 9.47 11.44
C GLU A 457 -19.86 8.03 11.47
N THR A 458 -20.70 7.06 11.81
CA THR A 458 -20.33 5.65 11.86
C THR A 458 -20.71 4.90 10.57
N LYS A 459 -19.93 3.91 10.16
CA LYS A 459 -20.18 3.17 8.92
C LYS A 459 -21.50 2.40 8.92
N ASN A 460 -21.95 1.96 10.08
CA ASN A 460 -23.14 1.12 10.27
C ASN A 460 -24.36 1.90 10.79
N GLY A 461 -24.27 3.24 10.88
CA GLY A 461 -25.38 4.07 11.34
C GLY A 461 -25.76 3.82 12.82
N ARG A 462 -24.85 3.30 13.62
CA ARG A 462 -25.07 3.12 15.08
C ARG A 462 -24.17 4.08 15.84
N ALA A 463 -24.73 4.79 16.83
CA ALA A 463 -23.91 5.60 17.72
C ALA A 463 -22.88 4.75 18.45
N ILE A 464 -21.75 5.34 18.76
CA ILE A 464 -20.74 4.77 19.66
C ILE A 464 -20.71 5.67 20.88
N ASP A 465 -21.09 5.11 22.02
CA ASP A 465 -21.20 5.82 23.29
C ASP A 465 -20.49 4.98 24.36
N MET A 466 -19.33 5.42 24.80
CA MET A 466 -18.48 4.60 25.66
C MET A 466 -17.76 5.44 26.71
N PRO A 467 -17.64 4.93 27.95
CA PRO A 467 -16.84 5.59 28.98
C PRO A 467 -15.35 5.52 28.60
N ILE A 468 -14.61 6.57 28.94
CA ILE A 468 -13.16 6.63 28.83
C ILE A 468 -12.57 6.30 30.19
N VAL A 469 -11.69 5.30 30.25
CA VAL A 469 -11.01 4.93 31.49
C VAL A 469 -10.08 6.06 31.96
N PRO A 470 -9.88 6.25 33.28
CA PRO A 470 -9.13 7.36 33.82
C PRO A 470 -7.72 7.52 33.27
N GLU A 471 -7.03 6.42 33.00
CA GLU A 471 -5.67 6.39 32.45
C GLU A 471 -5.63 7.00 31.05
N VAL A 472 -6.59 6.63 30.19
CA VAL A 472 -6.68 7.18 28.83
C VAL A 472 -7.11 8.65 28.87
N ALA A 473 -8.02 9.02 29.76
CA ALA A 473 -8.39 10.41 29.97
C ALA A 473 -7.20 11.28 30.41
N ALA A 474 -6.30 10.74 31.22
CA ALA A 474 -5.06 11.40 31.60
C ALA A 474 -4.13 11.63 30.41
N LEU A 475 -3.93 10.62 29.57
CA LEU A 475 -3.14 10.72 28.33
C LEU A 475 -3.70 11.76 27.36
N ILE A 476 -5.03 11.81 27.21
CA ILE A 476 -5.70 12.81 26.36
C ILE A 476 -5.46 14.22 26.89
N ARG A 477 -5.59 14.43 28.20
CA ARG A 477 -5.35 15.74 28.83
C ARG A 477 -3.92 16.21 28.63
N GLU A 478 -2.94 15.34 28.90
CA GLU A 478 -1.53 15.63 28.72
C GLU A 478 -1.19 15.94 27.25
N TRP A 479 -1.75 15.16 26.30
CA TRP A 479 -1.62 15.45 24.87
C TRP A 479 -2.11 16.85 24.52
N ILE A 480 -3.30 17.22 24.99
CA ILE A 480 -3.91 18.52 24.68
C ILE A 480 -3.09 19.67 25.30
N ALA A 481 -2.61 19.49 26.53
CA ALA A 481 -1.91 20.54 27.25
C ALA A 481 -0.47 20.76 26.75
N ASP A 482 0.25 19.68 26.48
CA ASP A 482 1.71 19.70 26.35
C ASP A 482 2.25 19.43 24.94
N TYR A 483 1.52 18.74 24.11
CA TYR A 483 2.05 18.24 22.83
C TYR A 483 1.21 18.61 21.61
N ARG A 484 -0.10 18.77 21.77
CA ARG A 484 -0.98 19.09 20.66
C ARG A 484 -0.62 20.46 20.08
N PRO A 485 -0.44 20.59 18.72
CA PRO A 485 -0.19 21.90 18.12
C PRO A 485 -1.30 22.89 18.45
N SER A 486 -0.91 24.06 18.96
CA SER A 486 -1.84 25.14 19.18
C SER A 486 -2.23 25.75 17.84
N ALA A 487 -3.48 25.60 17.45
CA ALA A 487 -4.06 26.22 16.26
C ALA A 487 -5.42 26.80 16.64
N PRO A 488 -5.59 28.12 16.62
CA PRO A 488 -6.87 28.75 16.94
C PRO A 488 -8.01 28.18 16.07
N GLY A 489 -9.10 27.77 16.72
CA GLY A 489 -10.26 27.21 16.03
C GLY A 489 -10.13 25.77 15.53
N CYS A 490 -8.99 25.09 15.74
CA CYS A 490 -8.83 23.68 15.34
C CYS A 490 -9.53 22.74 16.33
N PRO A 491 -10.63 22.08 15.95
CA PRO A 491 -11.38 21.22 16.85
C PRO A 491 -10.83 19.79 16.94
N TRP A 492 -9.94 19.37 16.03
CA TRP A 492 -9.49 17.99 15.92
C TRP A 492 -8.62 17.56 17.10
N LEU A 493 -8.86 16.37 17.65
CA LEU A 493 -7.94 15.77 18.63
C LEU A 493 -6.55 15.58 18.03
N PHE A 494 -6.48 15.13 16.78
CA PHE A 494 -5.25 14.91 16.03
C PHE A 494 -5.18 15.84 14.81
N PRO A 495 -4.70 17.09 14.98
CA PRO A 495 -4.56 18.02 13.85
C PRO A 495 -3.51 17.55 12.85
N GLY A 496 -3.72 17.83 11.56
CA GLY A 496 -2.78 17.52 10.49
C GLY A 496 -1.48 18.33 10.60
N TYR A 497 -0.38 17.78 10.06
CA TYR A 497 0.95 18.43 10.11
C TYR A 497 1.14 19.54 9.06
N GLY A 498 0.31 19.60 8.02
CA GLY A 498 0.55 20.47 6.86
C GLY A 498 -0.11 21.84 6.94
N ARG A 499 -1.30 21.92 7.50
CA ARG A 499 -2.05 23.17 7.67
C ARG A 499 -2.81 23.13 8.99
N PRO A 500 -2.57 24.07 9.89
CA PRO A 500 -3.35 24.21 11.12
C PRO A 500 -4.83 24.39 10.75
N GLY A 501 -5.70 23.49 11.20
CA GLY A 501 -7.14 23.51 10.88
C GLY A 501 -7.61 22.48 9.86
N GLU A 502 -6.73 21.91 9.04
CA GLU A 502 -7.04 20.75 8.20
C GLU A 502 -6.82 19.42 8.95
N ARG A 503 -7.56 18.40 8.48
CA ARG A 503 -7.54 17.02 9.01
C ARG A 503 -6.32 16.25 8.50
#